data_311861dbb687604cb37d74323b607491
#
_entry.id   311861dbb687604cb37d74323b607491
#
_cell.length_a   1.000
_cell.length_b   1.000
_cell.length_c   1.000
_cell.angle_alpha   90.00
_cell.angle_beta   90.00
_cell.angle_gamma   90.00
#
_symmetry.space_group_name_H-M   'P 1'
#
loop_
_entity.id
_entity.type
_entity.pdbx_description
1 polymer ?
#
loop_
_entity_poly.entity_id
_entity_poly.type
_entity_poly.pdbx_seq_one_letter_code
_entity_poly.pdbx_strand_id
1 'polypeptide(L)'
;MISILHTADWHLGQSFFGYDRTDEHLHFLDWLCDTIRQHEVDVLIIAGDVFDVSNPSAASQRMFYRFVSRVTTENPALQLVVVAGNHDSAARLEAPLPLLQEMRTEIKGVVPKREGKPLYDDLIVELKNARGEVEALCLAVPFLRQGDYVVPEGAENTYAAGVRMFYQELVQCAALRQTEIQALVAVGHL
;
A
#
# COMPACT_ATOMS: atom_id res chain seq x y z
N MET A 1 17.06 -13.38 3.83
CA MET A 1 16.15 -12.63 4.75
C MET A 1 15.69 -11.39 3.99
N ILE A 2 14.39 -11.18 3.88
CA ILE A 2 13.81 -10.05 3.17
C ILE A 2 13.98 -8.75 3.98
N SER A 3 14.33 -7.66 3.30
CA SER A 3 14.42 -6.30 3.86
C SER A 3 13.21 -5.49 3.44
N ILE A 4 12.41 -5.01 4.42
CA ILE A 4 11.19 -4.26 4.18
C ILE A 4 11.35 -2.85 4.74
N LEU A 5 11.13 -1.83 3.91
CA LEU A 5 11.01 -0.44 4.32
C LEU A 5 9.53 -0.03 4.31
N HIS A 6 9.06 0.54 5.41
CA HIS A 6 7.68 0.99 5.55
C HIS A 6 7.60 2.50 5.70
N THR A 7 6.65 3.11 5.01
CA THR A 7 6.33 4.54 5.11
C THR A 7 4.83 4.77 4.90
N ALA A 8 4.31 5.92 5.32
CA ALA A 8 2.89 6.31 5.21
C ALA A 8 2.75 7.83 5.16
N ASP A 9 1.56 8.31 4.86
CA ASP A 9 1.14 9.70 5.07
C ASP A 9 2.05 10.71 4.34
N TRP A 10 2.27 10.49 3.04
CA TRP A 10 3.10 11.38 2.23
C TRP A 10 2.42 12.71 1.94
N HIS A 11 1.11 12.70 1.79
CA HIS A 11 0.29 13.88 1.48
C HIS A 11 0.88 14.75 0.35
N LEU A 12 1.28 14.11 -0.75
CA LEU A 12 1.88 14.82 -1.89
C LEU A 12 0.92 15.89 -2.44
N GLY A 13 1.41 17.13 -2.49
CA GLY A 13 0.63 18.29 -2.89
C GLY A 13 0.00 19.05 -1.73
N GLN A 14 0.28 18.66 -0.47
CA GLN A 14 -0.15 19.41 0.69
C GLN A 14 0.47 20.81 0.69
N SER A 15 -0.31 21.79 1.12
CA SER A 15 0.15 23.13 1.46
C SER A 15 0.05 23.36 2.97
N PHE A 16 1.01 24.08 3.55
CA PHE A 16 1.01 24.42 4.96
C PHE A 16 0.86 25.93 5.14
N PHE A 17 -0.29 26.39 5.67
CA PHE A 17 -0.63 27.80 5.80
C PHE A 17 -0.43 28.62 4.52
N GLY A 18 -0.75 28.02 3.35
CA GLY A 18 -0.58 28.66 2.03
C GLY A 18 0.83 28.54 1.42
N TYR A 19 1.77 27.92 2.13
CA TYR A 19 3.09 27.58 1.58
C TYR A 19 3.05 26.26 0.83
N ASP A 20 3.56 26.26 -0.39
CA ASP A 20 3.73 25.05 -1.19
C ASP A 20 4.89 24.21 -0.61
N ARG A 21 4.64 22.92 -0.38
CA ARG A 21 5.62 21.97 0.16
C ARG A 21 6.27 21.09 -0.91
N THR A 22 6.18 21.49 -2.16
CA THR A 22 6.71 20.69 -3.29
C THR A 22 8.19 20.36 -3.11
N ASP A 23 9.03 21.36 -2.73
CA ASP A 23 10.47 21.14 -2.54
C ASP A 23 10.75 20.17 -1.39
N GLU A 24 10.00 20.25 -0.28
CA GLU A 24 10.13 19.31 0.85
C GLU A 24 9.78 17.88 0.44
N HIS A 25 8.68 17.71 -0.33
CA HIS A 25 8.29 16.42 -0.85
C HIS A 25 9.34 15.84 -1.81
N LEU A 26 9.92 16.65 -2.69
CA LEU A 26 10.99 16.22 -3.58
C LEU A 26 12.23 15.76 -2.81
N HIS A 27 12.66 16.53 -1.80
CA HIS A 27 13.78 16.15 -0.93
C HIS A 27 13.51 14.83 -0.18
N PHE A 28 12.29 14.66 0.33
CA PHE A 28 11.88 13.41 0.98
C PHE A 28 11.95 12.21 0.02
N LEU A 29 11.43 12.35 -1.20
CA LEU A 29 11.46 11.28 -2.21
C LEU A 29 12.89 10.96 -2.68
N ASP A 30 13.75 11.97 -2.80
CA ASP A 30 15.18 11.76 -3.11
C ASP A 30 15.88 11.01 -1.97
N TRP A 31 15.67 11.45 -0.72
CA TRP A 31 16.18 10.74 0.46
C TRP A 31 15.68 9.29 0.53
N LEU A 32 14.42 9.04 0.19
CA LEU A 32 13.84 7.70 0.20
C LEU A 32 14.49 6.80 -0.86
N CYS A 33 14.74 7.31 -2.08
CA CYS A 33 15.49 6.58 -3.12
C CYS A 33 16.89 6.20 -2.64
N ASP A 34 17.62 7.15 -2.02
CA ASP A 34 18.95 6.90 -1.48
C ASP A 34 18.93 5.87 -0.35
N THR A 35 17.93 5.95 0.54
CA THR A 35 17.75 5.00 1.65
C THR A 35 17.51 3.59 1.13
N ILE A 36 16.61 3.43 0.15
CA ILE A 36 16.32 2.12 -0.48
C ILE A 36 17.60 1.51 -1.05
N ARG A 37 18.38 2.29 -1.77
CA ARG A 37 19.64 1.83 -2.37
C ARG A 37 20.68 1.47 -1.32
N GLN A 38 20.88 2.33 -0.29
CA GLN A 38 21.90 2.14 0.75
C GLN A 38 21.62 0.91 1.62
N HIS A 39 20.36 0.59 1.86
CA HIS A 39 19.95 -0.52 2.71
C HIS A 39 19.56 -1.78 1.92
N GLU A 40 19.74 -1.79 0.61
CA GLU A 40 19.42 -2.92 -0.27
C GLU A 40 18.00 -3.45 0.02
N VAL A 41 17.01 -2.53 0.04
CA VAL A 41 15.61 -2.84 0.40
C VAL A 41 14.99 -3.72 -0.68
N ASP A 42 14.42 -4.86 -0.29
CA ASP A 42 13.70 -5.75 -1.19
C ASP A 42 12.26 -5.27 -1.46
N VAL A 43 11.61 -4.70 -0.44
CA VAL A 43 10.20 -4.27 -0.52
C VAL A 43 10.01 -2.89 0.11
N LEU A 44 9.42 -1.97 -0.65
CA LEU A 44 8.89 -0.72 -0.13
C LEU A 44 7.37 -0.83 0.07
N ILE A 45 6.90 -0.59 1.30
CA ILE A 45 5.48 -0.52 1.64
C ILE A 45 5.09 0.93 1.87
N ILE A 46 4.04 1.40 1.16
CA ILE A 46 3.45 2.73 1.32
C ILE A 46 2.03 2.55 1.88
N ALA A 47 1.86 2.85 3.16
CA ALA A 47 0.65 2.53 3.90
C ALA A 47 -0.34 3.71 3.97
N GLY A 48 -0.84 4.12 2.81
CA GLY A 48 -1.93 5.09 2.68
C GLY A 48 -1.49 6.55 2.61
N ASP A 49 -2.46 7.39 2.26
CA ASP A 49 -2.36 8.83 2.12
C ASP A 49 -1.16 9.29 1.28
N VAL A 50 -1.06 8.69 0.08
CA VAL A 50 -0.06 9.09 -0.93
C VAL A 50 -0.28 10.53 -1.34
N PHE A 51 -1.52 10.92 -1.57
CA PHE A 51 -1.92 12.27 -1.95
C PHE A 51 -2.70 12.96 -0.83
N ASP A 52 -2.55 14.28 -0.73
CA ASP A 52 -3.25 15.08 0.28
C ASP A 52 -4.77 15.16 0.04
N VAL A 53 -5.20 15.01 -1.19
CA VAL A 53 -6.61 15.10 -1.59
C VAL A 53 -6.98 14.04 -2.62
N SER A 54 -8.24 13.64 -2.65
CA SER A 54 -8.78 12.64 -3.58
C SER A 54 -8.74 13.06 -5.06
N ASN A 55 -8.56 14.34 -5.36
CA ASN A 55 -8.31 14.86 -6.70
C ASN A 55 -6.96 15.58 -6.77
N PRO A 56 -5.84 14.84 -6.73
CA PRO A 56 -4.51 15.43 -6.70
C PRO A 56 -4.19 16.19 -7.98
N SER A 57 -3.39 17.24 -7.85
CA SER A 57 -2.92 18.03 -9.00
C SER A 57 -2.09 17.16 -9.95
N ALA A 58 -2.02 17.55 -11.23
CA ALA A 58 -1.13 16.88 -12.18
C ALA A 58 0.35 16.95 -11.77
N ALA A 59 0.74 17.97 -10.97
CA ALA A 59 2.08 18.08 -10.42
C ALA A 59 2.34 16.99 -9.36
N SER A 60 1.41 16.82 -8.40
CA SER A 60 1.48 15.79 -7.36
C SER A 60 1.52 14.38 -7.96
N GLN A 61 0.65 14.11 -8.95
CA GLN A 61 0.64 12.83 -9.65
C GLN A 61 1.97 12.57 -10.38
N ARG A 62 2.51 13.56 -11.09
CA ARG A 62 3.82 13.43 -11.73
C ARG A 62 4.95 13.18 -10.74
N MET A 63 4.90 13.78 -9.56
CA MET A 63 5.88 13.57 -8.50
C MET A 63 5.88 12.10 -8.06
N PHE A 64 4.71 11.55 -7.75
CA PHE A 64 4.56 10.14 -7.37
C PHE A 64 5.05 9.17 -8.45
N TYR A 65 4.56 9.33 -9.69
CA TYR A 65 4.91 8.39 -10.77
C TYR A 65 6.37 8.51 -11.21
N ARG A 66 6.97 9.70 -11.11
CA ARG A 66 8.42 9.85 -11.31
C ARG A 66 9.23 9.13 -10.24
N PHE A 67 8.80 9.23 -8.99
CA PHE A 67 9.42 8.47 -7.91
C PHE A 67 9.34 6.97 -8.18
N VAL A 68 8.13 6.43 -8.46
CA VAL A 68 7.96 5.00 -8.75
C VAL A 68 8.84 4.56 -9.92
N SER A 69 8.81 5.28 -11.03
CA SER A 69 9.63 4.98 -12.21
C SER A 69 11.14 5.00 -11.89
N ARG A 70 11.60 6.01 -11.15
CA ARG A 70 13.00 6.14 -10.78
C ARG A 70 13.45 5.00 -9.87
N VAL A 71 12.72 4.76 -8.77
CA VAL A 71 13.12 3.80 -7.74
C VAL A 71 13.13 2.37 -8.28
N THR A 72 12.18 2.02 -9.15
CA THR A 72 12.14 0.70 -9.79
C THR A 72 13.16 0.53 -10.91
N THR A 73 13.55 1.61 -11.60
CA THR A 73 14.62 1.59 -12.59
C THR A 73 15.99 1.45 -11.93
N GLU A 74 16.23 2.21 -10.85
CA GLU A 74 17.47 2.16 -10.08
C GLU A 74 17.63 0.85 -9.30
N ASN A 75 16.52 0.21 -8.91
CA ASN A 75 16.47 -1.03 -8.12
C ASN A 75 15.52 -2.05 -8.77
N PRO A 76 15.94 -2.78 -9.83
CA PRO A 76 15.04 -3.65 -10.62
C PRO A 76 14.45 -4.84 -9.84
N ALA A 77 15.05 -5.22 -8.71
CA ALA A 77 14.54 -6.28 -7.84
C ALA A 77 13.50 -5.76 -6.81
N LEU A 78 13.46 -4.46 -6.57
CA LEU A 78 12.54 -3.84 -5.60
C LEU A 78 11.08 -4.12 -5.95
N GLN A 79 10.32 -4.52 -4.94
CA GLN A 79 8.87 -4.65 -5.02
C GLN A 79 8.23 -3.47 -4.27
N LEU A 80 7.20 -2.86 -4.86
CA LEU A 80 6.40 -1.83 -4.20
C LEU A 80 5.03 -2.38 -3.87
N VAL A 81 4.58 -2.14 -2.63
CA VAL A 81 3.21 -2.41 -2.19
C VAL A 81 2.61 -1.10 -1.67
N VAL A 82 1.54 -0.66 -2.30
CA VAL A 82 0.86 0.59 -1.96
C VAL A 82 -0.57 0.29 -1.56
N VAL A 83 -1.02 0.76 -0.42
CA VAL A 83 -2.44 0.73 -0.05
C VAL A 83 -3.00 2.16 -0.05
N ALA A 84 -4.26 2.34 -0.43
CA ALA A 84 -4.88 3.65 -0.38
C ALA A 84 -5.25 4.03 1.07
N GLY A 85 -5.03 5.29 1.42
CA GLY A 85 -5.53 5.91 2.64
C GLY A 85 -6.91 6.54 2.47
N ASN A 86 -7.34 7.27 3.50
CA ASN A 86 -8.65 7.93 3.48
C ASN A 86 -8.67 9.20 2.60
N HIS A 87 -7.53 9.86 2.39
CA HIS A 87 -7.39 11.00 1.49
C HIS A 87 -7.30 10.59 0.02
N ASP A 88 -6.83 9.39 -0.26
CA ASP A 88 -6.64 8.90 -1.63
C ASP A 88 -7.96 8.61 -2.35
N SER A 89 -7.97 8.88 -3.65
CA SER A 89 -8.96 8.30 -4.54
C SER A 89 -8.48 6.93 -5.00
N ALA A 90 -9.06 5.87 -4.44
CA ALA A 90 -8.72 4.50 -4.77
C ALA A 90 -8.69 4.23 -6.28
N ALA A 91 -9.73 4.64 -7.01
CA ALA A 91 -9.81 4.44 -8.45
C ALA A 91 -8.72 5.18 -9.24
N ARG A 92 -8.29 6.37 -8.77
CA ARG A 92 -7.19 7.12 -9.41
C ARG A 92 -5.84 6.51 -9.11
N LEU A 93 -5.66 6.00 -7.88
CA LEU A 93 -4.42 5.35 -7.47
C LEU A 93 -4.22 4.03 -8.24
N GLU A 94 -5.30 3.28 -8.48
CA GLU A 94 -5.27 2.03 -9.25
C GLU A 94 -5.27 2.22 -10.78
N ALA A 95 -5.72 3.36 -11.29
CA ALA A 95 -5.85 3.58 -12.73
C ALA A 95 -4.58 3.23 -13.55
N PRO A 96 -3.34 3.55 -13.11
CA PRO A 96 -2.12 3.19 -13.83
C PRO A 96 -1.62 1.78 -13.55
N LEU A 97 -2.33 0.97 -12.75
CA LEU A 97 -1.89 -0.36 -12.33
C LEU A 97 -1.41 -1.27 -13.48
N PRO A 98 -2.06 -1.32 -14.66
CA PRO A 98 -1.58 -2.14 -15.76
C PRO A 98 -0.16 -1.81 -16.24
N LEU A 99 0.26 -0.54 -16.09
CA LEU A 99 1.62 -0.10 -16.41
C LEU A 99 2.60 -0.36 -15.26
N LEU A 100 2.13 -0.21 -14.02
CA LEU A 100 2.94 -0.34 -12.82
C LEU A 100 3.23 -1.80 -12.44
N GLN A 101 2.38 -2.74 -12.83
CA GLN A 101 2.63 -4.17 -12.59
C GLN A 101 3.90 -4.68 -13.27
N GLU A 102 4.23 -4.15 -14.46
CA GLU A 102 5.52 -4.45 -15.11
C GLU A 102 6.72 -3.95 -14.29
N MET A 103 6.50 -2.98 -13.39
CA MET A 103 7.49 -2.42 -12.46
C MET A 103 7.42 -3.07 -11.07
N ARG A 104 6.89 -4.29 -10.94
CA ARG A 104 6.70 -4.99 -9.66
C ARG A 104 5.98 -4.16 -8.60
N THR A 105 5.03 -3.34 -9.03
CA THR A 105 4.26 -2.46 -8.15
C THR A 105 2.84 -2.98 -8.02
N GLU A 106 2.44 -3.29 -6.79
CA GLU A 106 1.08 -3.67 -6.41
C GLU A 106 0.40 -2.50 -5.72
N ILE A 107 -0.80 -2.15 -6.18
CA ILE A 107 -1.62 -1.11 -5.53
C ILE A 107 -2.95 -1.74 -5.13
N LYS A 108 -3.32 -1.55 -3.87
CA LYS A 108 -4.62 -1.94 -3.33
C LYS A 108 -5.37 -0.68 -2.91
N GLY A 109 -6.21 -0.17 -3.80
CA GLY A 109 -7.00 1.05 -3.56
C GLY A 109 -8.36 0.75 -2.97
N VAL A 110 -8.97 -0.37 -3.39
CA VAL A 110 -10.29 -0.82 -2.92
C VAL A 110 -10.21 -2.26 -2.40
N VAL A 111 -11.17 -2.62 -1.55
CA VAL A 111 -11.43 -4.02 -1.22
C VAL A 111 -12.17 -4.66 -2.40
N PRO A 112 -11.56 -5.60 -3.14
CA PRO A 112 -12.25 -6.27 -4.22
C PRO A 112 -13.40 -7.13 -3.68
N LYS A 113 -14.53 -7.19 -4.42
CA LYS A 113 -15.72 -7.92 -3.97
C LYS A 113 -16.32 -8.74 -5.10
N ARG A 114 -16.90 -9.88 -4.73
CA ARG A 114 -17.76 -10.68 -5.59
C ARG A 114 -19.08 -10.93 -4.86
N GLU A 115 -20.20 -10.60 -5.48
CA GLU A 115 -21.54 -10.75 -4.89
C GLU A 115 -21.66 -10.09 -3.49
N GLY A 116 -21.00 -8.94 -3.32
CA GLY A 116 -21.00 -8.17 -2.08
C GLY A 116 -20.06 -8.68 -0.98
N LYS A 117 -19.33 -9.77 -1.21
CA LYS A 117 -18.36 -10.34 -0.26
C LYS A 117 -16.93 -9.95 -0.63
N PRO A 118 -16.07 -9.61 0.34
CA PRO A 118 -14.66 -9.35 0.09
C PRO A 118 -13.94 -10.55 -0.54
N LEU A 119 -13.08 -10.29 -1.50
CA LEU A 119 -12.15 -11.27 -2.07
C LEU A 119 -10.82 -11.15 -1.33
N TYR A 120 -10.71 -11.82 -0.18
CA TYR A 120 -9.55 -11.71 0.70
C TYR A 120 -8.24 -12.15 0.03
N ASP A 121 -8.29 -13.16 -0.85
CA ASP A 121 -7.11 -13.63 -1.56
C ASP A 121 -6.44 -12.54 -2.42
N ASP A 122 -7.23 -11.63 -2.97
CA ASP A 122 -6.72 -10.53 -3.80
C ASP A 122 -6.00 -9.44 -2.97
N LEU A 123 -6.14 -9.46 -1.65
CA LEU A 123 -5.44 -8.57 -0.71
C LEU A 123 -4.14 -9.18 -0.15
N ILE A 124 -3.83 -10.42 -0.52
CA ILE A 124 -2.63 -11.13 -0.07
C ILE A 124 -1.55 -11.01 -1.15
N VAL A 125 -0.49 -10.26 -0.85
CA VAL A 125 0.64 -10.03 -1.76
C VAL A 125 1.84 -10.85 -1.31
N GLU A 126 2.42 -11.63 -2.23
CA GLU A 126 3.67 -12.33 -1.98
C GLU A 126 4.84 -11.35 -1.98
N LEU A 127 5.59 -11.28 -0.88
CA LEU A 127 6.80 -10.48 -0.79
C LEU A 127 8.01 -11.34 -1.08
N LYS A 128 8.81 -10.89 -2.07
CA LYS A 128 9.94 -11.62 -2.63
C LYS A 128 11.26 -10.91 -2.32
N ASN A 129 12.25 -11.67 -1.94
CA ASN A 129 13.63 -11.17 -1.84
C ASN A 129 14.23 -10.89 -3.23
N ALA A 130 15.45 -10.34 -3.26
CA ALA A 130 16.17 -10.04 -4.52
C ALA A 130 16.39 -11.26 -5.43
N ARG A 131 16.31 -12.49 -4.88
CA ARG A 131 16.40 -13.75 -5.65
C ARG A 131 15.06 -14.22 -6.20
N GLY A 132 13.96 -13.52 -5.89
CA GLY A 132 12.60 -13.90 -6.29
C GLY A 132 11.96 -14.96 -5.41
N GLU A 133 12.57 -15.33 -4.28
CA GLU A 133 12.01 -16.27 -3.32
C GLU A 133 10.97 -15.57 -2.43
N VAL A 134 9.80 -16.21 -2.23
CA VAL A 134 8.74 -15.68 -1.38
C VAL A 134 9.10 -15.94 0.08
N GLU A 135 9.48 -14.89 0.82
CA GLU A 135 9.84 -14.96 2.24
C GLU A 135 8.74 -14.47 3.18
N ALA A 136 7.77 -13.72 2.66
CA ALA A 136 6.65 -13.23 3.46
C ALA A 136 5.36 -13.12 2.62
N LEU A 137 4.21 -13.13 3.31
CA LEU A 137 2.92 -12.71 2.77
C LEU A 137 2.53 -11.36 3.39
N CYS A 138 2.10 -10.42 2.56
CA CYS A 138 1.59 -9.12 2.99
C CYS A 138 0.08 -9.07 2.86
N LEU A 139 -0.61 -8.79 3.95
CA LEU A 139 -2.03 -8.45 3.98
C LEU A 139 -2.14 -6.96 3.67
N ALA A 140 -2.30 -6.60 2.38
CA ALA A 140 -2.32 -5.23 1.89
C ALA A 140 -3.76 -4.69 1.90
N VAL A 141 -4.16 -4.09 3.02
CA VAL A 141 -5.53 -3.63 3.26
C VAL A 141 -5.62 -2.11 3.06
N PRO A 142 -6.40 -1.62 2.08
CA PRO A 142 -6.65 -0.19 1.93
C PRO A 142 -7.51 0.32 3.08
N PHE A 143 -7.64 1.65 3.20
CA PHE A 143 -8.56 2.27 4.15
C PHE A 143 -9.97 1.69 4.00
N LEU A 144 -10.45 1.05 5.07
CA LEU A 144 -11.74 0.37 5.09
C LEU A 144 -12.89 1.36 5.30
N ARG A 145 -13.80 1.44 4.33
CA ARG A 145 -15.01 2.27 4.42
C ARG A 145 -16.19 1.43 4.87
N GLN A 146 -17.23 2.10 5.35
CA GLN A 146 -18.51 1.44 5.64
C GLN A 146 -18.98 0.65 4.39
N GLY A 147 -19.27 -0.64 4.58
CA GLY A 147 -19.61 -1.56 3.50
C GLY A 147 -18.44 -2.41 2.99
N ASP A 148 -17.19 -2.14 3.39
CA ASP A 148 -16.05 -3.00 3.08
C ASP A 148 -15.94 -4.19 4.05
N TYR A 149 -16.57 -4.09 5.20
CA TYR A 149 -16.57 -5.10 6.25
C TYR A 149 -17.99 -5.39 6.74
N VAL A 150 -18.17 -6.56 7.33
CA VAL A 150 -19.41 -6.96 8.00
C VAL A 150 -19.33 -6.49 9.46
N VAL A 151 -20.43 -5.89 9.95
CA VAL A 151 -20.54 -5.48 11.35
C VAL A 151 -21.24 -6.60 12.13
N PRO A 152 -20.60 -7.16 13.17
CA PRO A 152 -21.25 -8.14 14.03
C PRO A 152 -22.48 -7.57 14.73
N GLU A 153 -23.53 -8.35 14.85
CA GLU A 153 -24.76 -7.96 15.54
C GLU A 153 -24.48 -7.66 17.02
N GLY A 154 -25.01 -6.53 17.52
CA GLY A 154 -24.84 -6.12 18.91
C GLY A 154 -23.48 -5.46 19.23
N ALA A 155 -22.64 -5.15 18.25
CA ALA A 155 -21.36 -4.49 18.49
C ALA A 155 -21.56 -3.03 18.95
N GLU A 156 -20.94 -2.66 20.09
CA GLU A 156 -20.95 -1.28 20.61
C GLU A 156 -20.17 -0.32 19.69
N ASN A 157 -18.96 -0.71 19.27
CA ASN A 157 -18.16 0.01 18.28
C ASN A 157 -18.18 -0.77 16.97
N THR A 158 -19.07 -0.36 16.06
CA THR A 158 -19.31 -1.05 14.79
C THR A 158 -18.08 -1.01 13.86
N TYR A 159 -17.32 0.09 13.85
CA TYR A 159 -16.10 0.21 13.05
C TYR A 159 -15.03 -0.73 13.55
N ALA A 160 -14.63 -0.63 14.82
CA ALA A 160 -13.56 -1.46 15.39
C ALA A 160 -13.92 -2.97 15.33
N ALA A 161 -15.19 -3.33 15.56
CA ALA A 161 -15.63 -4.72 15.47
C ALA A 161 -15.58 -5.24 14.03
N GLY A 162 -16.01 -4.43 13.06
CA GLY A 162 -15.98 -4.78 11.65
C GLY A 162 -14.55 -4.91 11.11
N VAL A 163 -13.66 -3.97 11.44
CA VAL A 163 -12.24 -4.03 11.08
C VAL A 163 -11.59 -5.27 11.67
N ARG A 164 -11.83 -5.55 12.96
CA ARG A 164 -11.31 -6.77 13.61
C ARG A 164 -11.75 -8.04 12.87
N MET A 165 -13.03 -8.15 12.57
CA MET A 165 -13.59 -9.30 11.86
C MET A 165 -12.98 -9.43 10.46
N PHE A 166 -12.82 -8.32 9.73
CA PHE A 166 -12.19 -8.30 8.42
C PHE A 166 -10.76 -8.85 8.46
N TYR A 167 -9.93 -8.39 9.39
CA TYR A 167 -8.56 -8.89 9.52
C TYR A 167 -8.51 -10.34 10.01
N GLN A 168 -9.44 -10.79 10.86
CA GLN A 168 -9.53 -12.19 11.26
C GLN A 168 -9.77 -13.13 10.07
N GLU A 169 -10.72 -12.78 9.20
CA GLU A 169 -11.02 -13.54 7.97
C GLU A 169 -9.80 -13.53 7.02
N LEU A 170 -9.19 -12.36 6.82
CA LEU A 170 -8.03 -12.22 5.96
C LEU A 170 -6.82 -13.02 6.45
N VAL A 171 -6.55 -13.02 7.76
CA VAL A 171 -5.49 -13.84 8.36
C VAL A 171 -5.77 -15.33 8.18
N GLN A 172 -7.03 -15.78 8.31
CA GLN A 172 -7.39 -17.17 8.05
C GLN A 172 -7.13 -17.57 6.59
N CYS A 173 -7.49 -16.70 5.63
CA CYS A 173 -7.18 -16.92 4.22
C CYS A 173 -5.66 -17.00 3.99
N ALA A 174 -4.88 -16.10 4.59
CA ALA A 174 -3.43 -16.12 4.46
C ALA A 174 -2.79 -17.38 5.06
N ALA A 175 -3.29 -17.86 6.20
CA ALA A 175 -2.79 -19.06 6.86
C ALA A 175 -2.91 -20.32 5.99
N LEU A 176 -3.89 -20.37 5.08
CA LEU A 176 -4.03 -21.48 4.12
C LEU A 176 -2.99 -21.44 3.00
N ARG A 177 -2.35 -20.29 2.78
CA ARG A 177 -1.33 -20.07 1.73
C ARG A 177 0.09 -20.05 2.29
N GLN A 178 0.22 -19.67 3.55
CA GLN A 178 1.50 -19.46 4.23
C GLN A 178 2.20 -20.81 4.46
N THR A 179 3.50 -20.85 4.18
CA THR A 179 4.38 -21.96 4.59
C THR A 179 5.03 -21.65 5.93
N GLU A 180 5.56 -22.69 6.62
CA GLU A 180 6.19 -22.54 7.95
C GLU A 180 7.35 -21.55 8.01
N ILE A 181 8.02 -21.32 6.88
CA ILE A 181 9.21 -20.44 6.79
C ILE A 181 8.86 -19.00 6.39
N GLN A 182 7.63 -18.73 5.99
CA GLN A 182 7.21 -17.40 5.55
C GLN A 182 6.69 -16.56 6.72
N ALA A 183 7.11 -15.31 6.75
CA ALA A 183 6.53 -14.33 7.69
C ALA A 183 5.14 -13.84 7.19
N LEU A 184 4.31 -13.37 8.10
CA LEU A 184 3.06 -12.68 7.80
C LEU A 184 3.18 -11.22 8.25
N VAL A 185 2.96 -10.29 7.32
CA VAL A 185 2.99 -8.84 7.55
C VAL A 185 1.61 -8.28 7.24
N ALA A 186 1.04 -7.49 8.13
CA ALA A 186 -0.21 -6.78 7.86
C ALA A 186 0.06 -5.29 7.70
N VAL A 187 -0.49 -4.73 6.63
CA VAL A 187 -0.43 -3.30 6.30
C VAL A 187 -1.85 -2.79 6.15
N GLY A 188 -2.11 -1.64 6.72
CA GLY A 188 -3.40 -0.96 6.58
C GLY A 188 -3.28 0.51 6.92
N HIS A 189 -4.32 1.27 6.57
CA HIS A 189 -4.49 2.67 6.94
C HIS A 189 -5.83 2.80 7.69
N LEU A 190 -5.83 3.37 8.94
CA LEU A 190 -6.98 3.39 9.86
C LEU A 190 -7.35 4.82 10.26
#